data_ab47e152514d425e4346be73bfb2d154
#
_entry.id   ab47e152514d425e4346be73bfb2d154
#
_cell.length_a   1.000
_cell.length_b   1.000
_cell.length_c   1.000
_cell.angle_alpha   90.00
_cell.angle_beta   90.00
_cell.angle_gamma   90.00
#
_symmetry.space_group_name_H-M   'P 1'
#
loop_
_entity.id
_entity.type
_entity.pdbx_description
1 polymer ?
#
loop_
_entity_poly.entity_id
_entity_poly.type
_entity_poly.pdbx_seq_one_letter_code
_entity_poly.pdbx_strand_id
1 'polypeptide(L)'
;MVRYDPTIYDGAAVHYRYGRPAYSPGLEALLAEELGLDGSGRLLDVGCGPGILTVRLARLFQEAVGLDPDPKMIAEGRRAAEDRGIANITWVQAMAEDLPGAAPGPYRVVTFGSSFWWTDEVRVAEAVHDMLEPGGALVLIMHKAGAGAVPPNPGPPPIPHAEIEALVEKYLGSARRAGQGAAPPVRTRSDGEDVIARTRFGVPRVILAPGLPDLVRDTESVLSGYFSFSWSAPHLFGDRVEAFATEVRELLRARSPEGVFWDWPGDTKVILARK
;
A
#
# COMPACT_ATOMS: atom_id res chain seq x y z
N MET A 1 -10.90 -7.30 -19.36
CA MET A 1 -11.26 -7.81 -18.02
C MET A 1 -9.95 -8.16 -17.32
N VAL A 2 -9.59 -7.45 -16.26
CA VAL A 2 -8.41 -7.75 -15.43
C VAL A 2 -8.68 -9.08 -14.74
N ARG A 3 -7.78 -10.05 -14.93
CA ARG A 3 -7.92 -11.37 -14.30
C ARG A 3 -7.05 -11.38 -13.04
N TYR A 4 -7.67 -11.50 -11.87
CA TYR A 4 -6.94 -11.63 -10.61
C TYR A 4 -6.11 -12.93 -10.58
N ASP A 5 -4.84 -12.78 -10.20
CA ASP A 5 -3.96 -13.91 -9.91
C ASP A 5 -3.84 -14.07 -8.38
N PRO A 6 -4.51 -15.09 -7.78
CA PRO A 6 -4.53 -15.26 -6.33
C PRO A 6 -3.15 -15.60 -5.73
N THR A 7 -2.16 -15.91 -6.56
CA THR A 7 -0.82 -16.23 -6.10
C THR A 7 0.11 -15.04 -6.00
N ILE A 8 -0.35 -13.84 -6.43
CA ILE A 8 0.54 -12.69 -6.60
C ILE A 8 1.21 -12.23 -5.30
N TYR A 9 0.52 -12.38 -4.17
CA TYR A 9 1.01 -12.08 -2.83
C TYR A 9 1.01 -13.31 -1.91
N ASP A 10 1.07 -14.53 -2.47
CA ASP A 10 1.05 -15.73 -1.65
C ASP A 10 2.25 -15.77 -0.69
N GLY A 11 1.96 -15.95 0.61
CA GLY A 11 2.93 -15.87 1.69
C GLY A 11 3.34 -14.45 2.11
N ALA A 12 2.91 -13.40 1.40
CA ALA A 12 3.34 -12.03 1.66
C ALA A 12 2.57 -11.32 2.79
N ALA A 13 1.35 -11.76 3.13
CA ALA A 13 0.45 -11.00 4.01
C ALA A 13 1.06 -10.66 5.38
N VAL A 14 1.70 -11.63 6.04
CA VAL A 14 2.37 -11.42 7.34
C VAL A 14 3.56 -10.46 7.22
N HIS A 15 4.30 -10.55 6.12
CA HIS A 15 5.45 -9.68 5.85
C HIS A 15 5.03 -8.26 5.49
N TYR A 16 3.87 -8.09 4.87
CA TYR A 16 3.37 -6.79 4.45
C TYR A 16 3.17 -5.85 5.63
N ARG A 17 2.59 -6.34 6.73
CA ARG A 17 2.32 -5.54 7.93
C ARG A 17 3.60 -5.01 8.59
N TYR A 18 4.67 -5.82 8.63
CA TYR A 18 5.93 -5.48 9.31
C TYR A 18 6.96 -4.85 8.37
N GLY A 19 6.89 -5.18 7.10
CA GLY A 19 7.92 -4.84 6.14
C GLY A 19 7.66 -3.56 5.36
N ARG A 20 6.40 -3.12 5.24
CA ARG A 20 6.10 -1.88 4.50
C ARG A 20 6.36 -0.66 5.38
N PRO A 21 7.07 0.36 4.86
CA PRO A 21 7.20 1.63 5.55
C PRO A 21 5.83 2.24 5.84
N ALA A 22 5.71 2.90 6.98
CA ALA A 22 4.50 3.62 7.33
C ALA A 22 4.31 4.85 6.45
N TYR A 23 3.06 5.17 6.10
CA TYR A 23 2.72 6.48 5.53
C TYR A 23 3.00 7.61 6.53
N SER A 24 3.03 8.85 6.03
CA SER A 24 3.20 10.06 6.87
C SER A 24 2.46 9.97 8.21
N PRO A 25 3.10 10.30 9.33
CA PRO A 25 2.42 10.34 10.64
C PRO A 25 1.31 11.36 10.70
N GLY A 26 1.36 12.41 9.86
CA GLY A 26 0.33 13.44 9.76
C GLY A 26 -0.83 13.12 8.82
N LEU A 27 -0.89 11.90 8.23
CA LEU A 27 -1.87 11.57 7.20
C LEU A 27 -3.31 11.68 7.69
N GLU A 28 -3.63 11.19 8.90
CA GLU A 28 -4.98 11.25 9.46
C GLU A 28 -5.44 12.67 9.70
N ALA A 29 -4.58 13.51 10.28
CA ALA A 29 -4.89 14.92 10.53
C ALA A 29 -5.10 15.67 9.20
N LEU A 30 -4.23 15.42 8.22
CA LEU A 30 -4.37 15.98 6.88
C LEU A 30 -5.71 15.62 6.23
N LEU A 31 -6.08 14.33 6.25
CA LEU A 31 -7.36 13.90 5.66
C LEU A 31 -8.56 14.44 6.42
N ALA A 32 -8.48 14.50 7.77
CA ALA A 32 -9.53 15.06 8.59
C ALA A 32 -9.78 16.53 8.27
N GLU A 33 -8.72 17.32 8.14
CA GLU A 33 -8.79 18.75 7.80
C GLU A 33 -9.28 18.93 6.36
N GLU A 34 -8.65 18.28 5.39
CA GLU A 34 -8.97 18.45 3.97
C GLU A 34 -10.39 18.02 3.62
N LEU A 35 -10.92 17.00 4.29
CA LEU A 35 -12.24 16.42 4.00
C LEU A 35 -13.31 16.82 5.03
N GLY A 36 -12.95 17.58 6.05
CA GLY A 36 -13.85 17.98 7.14
C GLY A 36 -14.43 16.77 7.86
N LEU A 37 -13.59 15.76 8.17
CA LEU A 37 -14.05 14.52 8.83
C LEU A 37 -14.35 14.80 10.31
N ASP A 38 -15.51 14.38 10.76
CA ASP A 38 -16.06 14.62 12.10
C ASP A 38 -16.42 13.33 12.85
N GLY A 39 -15.94 12.19 12.37
CA GLY A 39 -16.27 10.88 12.92
C GLY A 39 -17.55 10.27 12.35
N SER A 40 -18.28 10.98 11.50
CA SER A 40 -19.48 10.47 10.82
C SER A 40 -19.15 9.91 9.43
N GLY A 41 -20.16 9.30 8.81
CA GLY A 41 -20.04 8.75 7.45
C GLY A 41 -19.26 7.45 7.40
N ARG A 42 -19.04 6.96 6.17
CA ARG A 42 -18.43 5.65 5.91
C ARG A 42 -17.17 5.78 5.08
N LEU A 43 -16.16 4.95 5.41
CA LEU A 43 -14.94 4.74 4.63
C LEU A 43 -15.07 3.44 3.83
N LEU A 44 -14.62 3.45 2.57
CA LEU A 44 -14.27 2.23 1.84
C LEU A 44 -12.78 2.29 1.46
N ASP A 45 -12.01 1.29 1.87
CA ASP A 45 -10.61 1.13 1.48
C ASP A 45 -10.49 -0.03 0.50
N VAL A 46 -10.17 0.24 -0.77
CA VAL A 46 -10.19 -0.71 -1.88
C VAL A 46 -8.79 -1.22 -2.18
N GLY A 47 -8.64 -2.55 -2.25
CA GLY A 47 -7.33 -3.20 -2.24
C GLY A 47 -6.62 -2.92 -0.92
N CYS A 48 -7.36 -3.12 0.18
CA CYS A 48 -6.94 -2.74 1.53
C CYS A 48 -5.74 -3.54 2.05
N GLY A 49 -5.41 -4.67 1.42
CA GLY A 49 -4.37 -5.58 1.87
C GLY A 49 -4.57 -5.98 3.32
N PRO A 50 -3.50 -6.00 4.14
CA PRO A 50 -3.60 -6.32 5.57
C PRO A 50 -4.09 -5.12 6.40
N GLY A 51 -4.83 -4.19 5.81
CA GLY A 51 -5.52 -3.12 6.52
C GLY A 51 -4.65 -1.96 7.01
N ILE A 52 -3.49 -1.72 6.40
CA ILE A 52 -2.58 -0.65 6.85
C ILE A 52 -3.28 0.71 6.92
N LEU A 53 -4.04 1.08 5.87
CA LEU A 53 -4.83 2.31 5.87
C LEU A 53 -6.17 2.13 6.56
N THR A 54 -6.88 1.04 6.29
CA THR A 54 -8.21 0.77 6.87
C THR A 54 -8.22 0.90 8.39
N VAL A 55 -7.30 0.18 9.06
CA VAL A 55 -7.20 0.18 10.53
C VAL A 55 -6.78 1.55 11.07
N ARG A 56 -5.93 2.24 10.33
CA ARG A 56 -5.43 3.56 10.71
C ARG A 56 -6.51 4.64 10.59
N LEU A 57 -7.29 4.60 9.50
CA LEU A 57 -8.30 5.62 9.20
C LEU A 57 -9.66 5.36 9.84
N ALA A 58 -9.96 4.12 10.25
CA ALA A 58 -11.28 3.70 10.75
C ALA A 58 -11.84 4.61 11.85
N ARG A 59 -10.96 5.16 12.72
CA ARG A 59 -11.37 6.04 13.82
C ARG A 59 -11.90 7.41 13.38
N LEU A 60 -11.68 7.77 12.11
CA LEU A 60 -12.17 9.03 11.52
C LEU A 60 -13.60 8.90 10.98
N PHE A 61 -14.21 7.70 11.07
CA PHE A 61 -15.50 7.38 10.47
C PHE A 61 -16.38 6.59 11.44
N GLN A 62 -17.69 6.65 11.23
CA GLN A 62 -18.64 5.82 11.95
C GLN A 62 -18.45 4.32 11.62
N GLU A 63 -18.18 4.01 10.36
CA GLU A 63 -17.94 2.67 9.83
C GLU A 63 -16.83 2.71 8.78
N ALA A 64 -15.99 1.69 8.75
CA ALA A 64 -15.03 1.47 7.70
C ALA A 64 -15.27 0.10 7.03
N VAL A 65 -15.03 0.02 5.73
CA VAL A 65 -15.05 -1.22 4.97
C VAL A 65 -13.69 -1.41 4.33
N GLY A 66 -13.03 -2.53 4.62
CA GLY A 66 -11.81 -2.96 3.92
C GLY A 66 -12.17 -4.02 2.88
N LEU A 67 -11.86 -3.76 1.62
CA LEU A 67 -12.14 -4.67 0.50
C LEU A 67 -10.83 -5.11 -0.17
N ASP A 68 -10.60 -6.42 -0.25
CA ASP A 68 -9.43 -7.00 -0.92
C ASP A 68 -9.78 -8.38 -1.50
N PRO A 69 -9.27 -8.78 -2.67
CA PRO A 69 -9.54 -10.10 -3.21
C PRO A 69 -8.79 -11.24 -2.50
N ASP A 70 -7.70 -10.94 -1.77
CA ASP A 70 -6.90 -11.95 -1.09
C ASP A 70 -7.44 -12.24 0.33
N PRO A 71 -7.96 -13.46 0.60
CA PRO A 71 -8.47 -13.81 1.91
C PRO A 71 -7.38 -13.83 3.00
N LYS A 72 -6.10 -14.04 2.66
CA LYS A 72 -4.99 -14.00 3.61
C LYS A 72 -4.68 -12.58 4.04
N MET A 73 -4.77 -11.61 3.11
CA MET A 73 -4.69 -10.18 3.41
C MET A 73 -5.82 -9.75 4.34
N ILE A 74 -7.06 -10.11 4.04
CA ILE A 74 -8.22 -9.84 4.90
C ILE A 74 -8.06 -10.44 6.30
N ALA A 75 -7.58 -11.69 6.40
CA ALA A 75 -7.34 -12.34 7.69
C ALA A 75 -6.30 -11.57 8.53
N GLU A 76 -5.23 -11.11 7.91
CA GLU A 76 -4.20 -10.30 8.59
C GLU A 76 -4.74 -8.91 8.99
N GLY A 77 -5.57 -8.31 8.13
CA GLY A 77 -6.27 -7.05 8.45
C GLY A 77 -7.18 -7.17 9.69
N ARG A 78 -7.91 -8.27 9.82
CA ARG A 78 -8.74 -8.56 11.01
C ARG A 78 -7.88 -8.62 12.27
N ARG A 79 -6.77 -9.37 12.24
CA ARG A 79 -5.81 -9.44 13.37
C ARG A 79 -5.25 -8.06 13.72
N ALA A 80 -4.90 -7.27 12.70
CA ALA A 80 -4.37 -5.93 12.89
C ALA A 80 -5.39 -4.98 13.56
N ALA A 81 -6.68 -5.12 13.25
CA ALA A 81 -7.76 -4.38 13.89
C ALA A 81 -7.99 -4.84 15.35
N GLU A 82 -8.03 -6.15 15.57
CA GLU A 82 -8.17 -6.75 16.92
C GLU A 82 -7.04 -6.30 17.85
N ASP A 83 -5.78 -6.37 17.41
CA ASP A 83 -4.60 -5.94 18.18
C ASP A 83 -4.67 -4.46 18.61
N ARG A 84 -5.43 -3.63 17.88
CA ARG A 84 -5.59 -2.19 18.16
C ARG A 84 -6.93 -1.83 18.77
N GLY A 85 -7.80 -2.81 19.03
CA GLY A 85 -9.14 -2.60 19.57
C GLY A 85 -10.04 -1.78 18.64
N ILE A 86 -9.88 -1.92 17.32
CA ILE A 86 -10.72 -1.27 16.31
C ILE A 86 -11.85 -2.22 15.93
N ALA A 87 -13.09 -1.85 16.25
CA ALA A 87 -14.26 -2.72 16.09
C ALA A 87 -15.23 -2.27 14.97
N ASN A 88 -15.05 -1.09 14.39
CA ASN A 88 -15.95 -0.50 13.39
C ASN A 88 -15.54 -0.82 11.95
N ILE A 89 -14.83 -1.94 11.71
CA ILE A 89 -14.40 -2.35 10.37
C ILE A 89 -15.15 -3.60 9.91
N THR A 90 -15.79 -3.50 8.75
CA THR A 90 -16.30 -4.65 8.00
C THR A 90 -15.29 -5.05 6.92
N TRP A 91 -14.98 -6.35 6.81
CA TRP A 91 -14.01 -6.87 5.85
C TRP A 91 -14.73 -7.66 4.75
N VAL A 92 -14.47 -7.29 3.50
CA VAL A 92 -15.12 -7.84 2.30
C VAL A 92 -14.07 -8.46 1.38
N GLN A 93 -14.23 -9.75 1.05
CA GLN A 93 -13.40 -10.38 0.04
C GLN A 93 -14.06 -10.21 -1.33
N ALA A 94 -13.53 -9.30 -2.15
CA ALA A 94 -14.02 -9.05 -3.50
C ALA A 94 -12.98 -8.29 -4.34
N MET A 95 -13.16 -8.30 -5.66
CA MET A 95 -12.42 -7.46 -6.60
C MET A 95 -12.97 -6.02 -6.57
N ALA A 96 -12.12 -5.03 -6.88
CA ALA A 96 -12.57 -3.65 -7.07
C ALA A 96 -13.62 -3.52 -8.19
N GLU A 97 -13.52 -4.36 -9.21
CA GLU A 97 -14.43 -4.45 -10.35
C GLU A 97 -15.82 -4.99 -9.99
N ASP A 98 -16.01 -5.57 -8.81
CA ASP A 98 -17.30 -6.03 -8.29
C ASP A 98 -18.11 -4.90 -7.63
N LEU A 99 -17.52 -3.69 -7.51
CA LEU A 99 -18.23 -2.52 -7.02
C LEU A 99 -19.28 -2.04 -8.02
N PRO A 100 -20.45 -1.53 -7.55
CA PRO A 100 -20.82 -1.34 -6.14
C PRO A 100 -21.44 -2.59 -5.47
N GLY A 101 -21.62 -3.69 -6.19
CA GLY A 101 -22.36 -4.87 -5.72
C GLY A 101 -21.78 -5.49 -4.45
N ALA A 102 -20.44 -5.59 -4.36
CA ALA A 102 -19.75 -6.21 -3.22
C ALA A 102 -19.76 -5.34 -1.95
N ALA A 103 -19.77 -4.02 -2.10
CA ALA A 103 -19.76 -3.08 -0.99
C ALA A 103 -20.60 -1.83 -1.33
N PRO A 104 -21.93 -1.88 -1.19
CA PRO A 104 -22.80 -0.79 -1.59
C PRO A 104 -22.62 0.46 -0.73
N GLY A 105 -22.66 1.63 -1.40
CA GLY A 105 -22.57 2.95 -0.76
C GLY A 105 -23.86 3.37 -0.03
N PRO A 106 -23.96 4.63 0.41
CA PRO A 106 -23.02 5.71 0.11
C PRO A 106 -21.78 5.69 1.02
N TYR A 107 -20.69 6.29 0.52
CA TYR A 107 -19.44 6.47 1.28
C TYR A 107 -19.06 7.95 1.30
N ARG A 108 -18.51 8.42 2.42
CA ARG A 108 -17.93 9.75 2.55
C ARG A 108 -16.54 9.82 1.91
N VAL A 109 -15.76 8.74 2.07
CA VAL A 109 -14.43 8.62 1.47
C VAL A 109 -14.23 7.21 0.93
N VAL A 110 -13.61 7.13 -0.26
CA VAL A 110 -13.08 5.87 -0.81
C VAL A 110 -11.58 6.03 -0.98
N THR A 111 -10.79 5.12 -0.38
CA THR A 111 -9.32 5.14 -0.44
C THR A 111 -8.75 4.01 -1.27
N PHE A 112 -7.59 4.25 -1.88
CA PHE A 112 -6.73 3.26 -2.52
C PHE A 112 -5.30 3.46 -2.01
N GLY A 113 -4.82 2.54 -1.17
CA GLY A 113 -3.47 2.53 -0.65
C GLY A 113 -2.50 1.77 -1.54
N SER A 114 -1.87 2.43 -2.51
CA SER A 114 -0.98 1.78 -3.48
C SER A 114 -1.64 0.62 -4.25
N SER A 115 -2.96 0.69 -4.47
CA SER A 115 -3.76 -0.41 -5.04
C SER A 115 -4.49 -0.05 -6.35
N PHE A 116 -4.69 1.23 -6.64
CA PHE A 116 -5.52 1.70 -7.76
C PHE A 116 -5.07 1.16 -9.13
N TRP A 117 -3.77 1.12 -9.40
CA TRP A 117 -3.21 0.61 -10.66
C TRP A 117 -3.30 -0.91 -10.87
N TRP A 118 -3.84 -1.64 -9.89
CA TRP A 118 -4.15 -3.06 -10.00
C TRP A 118 -5.54 -3.32 -10.60
N THR A 119 -6.34 -2.27 -10.77
CA THR A 119 -7.74 -2.31 -11.16
C THR A 119 -7.95 -1.83 -12.61
N ASP A 120 -9.16 -2.00 -13.13
CA ASP A 120 -9.64 -1.25 -14.27
C ASP A 120 -9.92 0.19 -13.81
N GLU A 121 -8.88 1.01 -13.80
CA GLU A 121 -8.82 2.31 -13.13
C GLU A 121 -10.00 3.22 -13.49
N VAL A 122 -10.35 3.32 -14.80
CA VAL A 122 -11.43 4.18 -15.27
C VAL A 122 -12.78 3.65 -14.80
N ARG A 123 -13.05 2.37 -15.03
CA ARG A 123 -14.31 1.72 -14.63
C ARG A 123 -14.52 1.80 -13.11
N VAL A 124 -13.48 1.53 -12.34
CA VAL A 124 -13.54 1.56 -10.88
C VAL A 124 -13.73 2.98 -10.36
N ALA A 125 -13.02 3.98 -10.92
CA ALA A 125 -13.21 5.38 -10.54
C ALA A 125 -14.65 5.86 -10.82
N GLU A 126 -15.24 5.49 -11.95
CA GLU A 126 -16.63 5.83 -12.28
C GLU A 126 -17.62 5.16 -11.31
N ALA A 127 -17.42 3.89 -10.97
CA ALA A 127 -18.24 3.20 -9.97
C ALA A 127 -18.13 3.87 -8.59
N VAL A 128 -16.91 4.23 -8.17
CA VAL A 128 -16.67 4.96 -6.92
C VAL A 128 -17.37 6.31 -6.92
N HIS A 129 -17.35 7.05 -8.04
CA HIS A 129 -18.06 8.32 -8.13
C HIS A 129 -19.56 8.15 -7.82
N ASP A 130 -20.19 7.08 -8.34
CA ASP A 130 -21.62 6.82 -8.07
C ASP A 130 -21.88 6.43 -6.61
N MET A 131 -20.92 5.76 -5.96
CA MET A 131 -21.03 5.29 -4.58
C MET A 131 -20.72 6.37 -3.53
N LEU A 132 -20.11 7.48 -3.91
CA LEU A 132 -19.84 8.58 -2.99
C LEU A 132 -21.10 9.39 -2.69
N GLU A 133 -21.26 9.86 -1.46
CA GLU A 133 -22.23 10.87 -1.07
C GLU A 133 -21.89 12.24 -1.70
N PRO A 134 -22.83 13.17 -1.79
CA PRO A 134 -22.55 14.55 -2.24
C PRO A 134 -21.43 15.16 -1.37
N GLY A 135 -20.36 15.66 -2.01
CA GLY A 135 -19.18 16.19 -1.33
C GLY A 135 -18.19 15.14 -0.82
N GLY A 136 -18.47 13.87 -1.05
CA GLY A 136 -17.52 12.77 -0.77
C GLY A 136 -16.30 12.80 -1.68
N ALA A 137 -15.29 11.99 -1.36
CA ALA A 137 -14.02 12.02 -2.07
C ALA A 137 -13.42 10.63 -2.37
N LEU A 138 -12.81 10.53 -3.55
CA LEU A 138 -11.85 9.48 -3.90
C LEU A 138 -10.44 9.97 -3.52
N VAL A 139 -9.67 9.12 -2.81
CA VAL A 139 -8.33 9.45 -2.32
C VAL A 139 -7.35 8.33 -2.66
N LEU A 140 -6.35 8.64 -3.50
CA LEU A 140 -5.24 7.71 -3.72
C LEU A 140 -4.08 8.10 -2.80
N ILE A 141 -3.48 7.12 -2.13
CA ILE A 141 -2.43 7.31 -1.13
C ILE A 141 -1.24 6.40 -1.48
N MET A 142 -0.05 6.98 -1.61
CA MET A 142 1.15 6.24 -1.96
C MET A 142 2.41 6.91 -1.44
N HIS A 143 3.51 6.19 -1.35
CA HIS A 143 4.82 6.81 -1.12
C HIS A 143 5.32 7.49 -2.40
N LYS A 144 5.84 8.69 -2.26
CA LYS A 144 6.49 9.45 -3.33
C LYS A 144 8.01 9.20 -3.26
N ALA A 145 8.43 8.01 -3.68
CA ALA A 145 9.86 7.71 -3.77
C ALA A 145 10.55 8.61 -4.81
N GLY A 146 11.73 9.11 -4.46
CA GLY A 146 12.60 9.86 -5.39
C GLY A 146 12.17 11.27 -5.72
N ALA A 147 11.12 11.82 -5.14
CA ALA A 147 10.74 13.23 -5.30
C ALA A 147 10.98 13.99 -4.00
N GLY A 148 11.76 15.06 -4.10
CA GLY A 148 12.14 15.89 -2.97
C GLY A 148 13.61 15.69 -2.54
N ALA A 149 14.08 16.58 -1.67
CA ALA A 149 15.41 16.44 -1.10
C ALA A 149 15.42 15.23 -0.15
N VAL A 150 16.36 14.32 -0.38
CA VAL A 150 16.64 13.26 0.59
C VAL A 150 17.12 13.94 1.88
N PRO A 151 16.46 13.69 3.05
CA PRO A 151 16.88 14.31 4.29
C PRO A 151 18.27 13.82 4.70
N PRO A 152 18.97 14.57 5.56
CA PRO A 152 20.24 14.11 6.12
C PRO A 152 20.05 12.78 6.83
N ASN A 153 20.96 11.82 6.58
CA ASN A 153 20.97 10.55 7.29
C ASN A 153 21.28 10.78 8.79
N PRO A 154 20.43 10.29 9.72
CA PRO A 154 20.60 10.52 11.15
C PRO A 154 21.71 9.69 11.81
N GLY A 155 22.33 8.73 11.10
CA GLY A 155 23.43 7.95 11.64
C GLY A 155 23.55 6.50 11.16
N PRO A 156 22.51 5.62 11.22
CA PRO A 156 22.60 4.26 10.71
C PRO A 156 22.88 4.23 9.21
N PRO A 157 23.58 3.22 8.68
CA PRO A 157 23.81 3.10 7.26
C PRO A 157 22.45 2.96 6.52
N PRO A 158 22.36 3.46 5.27
CA PRO A 158 21.15 3.25 4.47
C PRO A 158 20.98 1.76 4.12
N ILE A 159 19.73 1.36 3.90
CA ILE A 159 19.42 0.01 3.41
C ILE A 159 20.15 -0.21 2.07
N PRO A 160 20.90 -1.31 1.89
CA PRO A 160 21.63 -1.61 0.66
C PRO A 160 20.70 -2.19 -0.42
N HIS A 161 19.72 -1.40 -0.87
CA HIS A 161 18.67 -1.84 -1.80
C HIS A 161 19.22 -2.49 -3.06
N ALA A 162 20.22 -1.89 -3.70
CA ALA A 162 20.78 -2.42 -4.94
C ALA A 162 21.38 -3.84 -4.76
N GLU A 163 22.00 -4.08 -3.62
CA GLU A 163 22.63 -5.38 -3.32
C GLU A 163 21.58 -6.45 -2.99
N ILE A 164 20.52 -6.08 -2.26
CA ILE A 164 19.40 -6.98 -1.98
C ILE A 164 18.63 -7.29 -3.28
N GLU A 165 18.42 -6.30 -4.14
CA GLU A 165 17.79 -6.51 -5.46
C GLU A 165 18.62 -7.42 -6.36
N ALA A 166 19.95 -7.31 -6.32
CA ALA A 166 20.84 -8.24 -7.01
C ALA A 166 20.73 -9.68 -6.47
N LEU A 167 20.54 -9.86 -5.16
CA LEU A 167 20.22 -11.17 -4.59
C LEU A 167 18.87 -11.70 -5.09
N VAL A 168 17.82 -10.86 -5.11
CA VAL A 168 16.54 -11.28 -5.68
C VAL A 168 16.71 -11.73 -7.13
N GLU A 169 17.44 -10.97 -7.95
CA GLU A 169 17.70 -11.33 -9.34
C GLU A 169 18.52 -12.63 -9.47
N LYS A 170 19.49 -12.86 -8.60
CA LYS A 170 20.25 -14.12 -8.53
C LYS A 170 19.33 -15.34 -8.33
N TYR A 171 18.32 -15.19 -7.48
CA TYR A 171 17.40 -16.29 -7.13
C TYR A 171 16.23 -16.46 -8.12
N LEU A 172 15.68 -15.35 -8.61
CA LEU A 172 14.42 -15.32 -9.38
C LEU A 172 14.60 -14.94 -10.85
N GLY A 173 15.79 -14.50 -11.24
CA GLY A 173 16.04 -13.92 -12.57
C GLY A 173 15.59 -12.45 -12.64
N SER A 174 15.81 -11.81 -13.81
CA SER A 174 15.53 -10.40 -14.03
C SER A 174 14.04 -10.08 -14.30
N ALA A 175 13.22 -11.10 -14.55
CA ALA A 175 11.79 -10.92 -14.80
C ALA A 175 11.03 -10.67 -13.50
N ARG A 176 10.48 -9.45 -13.33
CA ARG A 176 9.67 -9.09 -12.16
C ARG A 176 8.18 -9.26 -12.42
N ARG A 177 7.42 -9.76 -11.44
CA ARG A 177 5.96 -9.77 -11.50
C ARG A 177 5.42 -8.37 -11.19
N ALA A 178 4.47 -7.91 -12.00
CA ALA A 178 3.70 -6.70 -11.68
C ALA A 178 2.30 -6.81 -12.27
N GLY A 179 1.29 -6.42 -11.54
CA GLY A 179 -0.08 -6.60 -11.96
C GLY A 179 -0.39 -8.08 -12.15
N GLN A 180 -1.20 -8.39 -13.14
CA GLN A 180 -1.66 -9.74 -13.46
C GLN A 180 -0.68 -10.53 -14.37
N GLY A 181 0.58 -10.13 -14.46
CA GLY A 181 1.56 -10.79 -15.32
C GLY A 181 3.00 -10.35 -15.08
N ALA A 182 3.91 -10.80 -15.98
CA ALA A 182 5.29 -10.32 -15.97
C ALA A 182 5.31 -8.81 -16.29
N ALA A 183 5.97 -8.02 -15.45
CA ALA A 183 6.15 -6.60 -15.74
C ALA A 183 7.11 -6.41 -16.89
N PRO A 184 6.83 -5.52 -17.83
CA PRO A 184 7.90 -4.90 -18.59
C PRO A 184 8.85 -4.18 -17.61
N PRO A 185 10.16 -4.19 -17.84
CA PRO A 185 11.16 -3.71 -16.88
C PRO A 185 11.04 -2.23 -16.49
N VAL A 186 10.35 -1.42 -17.25
CA VAL A 186 10.04 -0.02 -16.89
C VAL A 186 8.64 0.30 -17.39
N ARG A 187 7.69 0.31 -16.47
CA ARG A 187 6.43 0.97 -16.73
C ARG A 187 6.45 2.32 -16.04
N THR A 188 6.36 3.42 -16.80
CA THR A 188 5.91 4.70 -16.28
C THR A 188 4.47 4.51 -15.82
N ARG A 189 4.28 4.14 -14.56
CA ARG A 189 2.96 4.11 -13.95
C ARG A 189 2.54 5.56 -13.80
N SER A 190 1.42 5.93 -14.40
CA SER A 190 0.75 7.14 -13.97
C SER A 190 0.42 6.95 -12.49
N ASP A 191 0.59 7.98 -11.69
CA ASP A 191 0.20 7.94 -10.27
C ASP A 191 -1.34 7.93 -10.11
N GLY A 192 -2.10 7.77 -11.20
CA GLY A 192 -3.55 7.81 -11.25
C GLY A 192 -4.16 9.19 -11.52
N GLU A 193 -3.38 10.28 -11.44
CA GLU A 193 -3.87 11.65 -11.66
C GLU A 193 -4.49 11.83 -13.05
N ASP A 194 -3.75 11.39 -14.09
CA ASP A 194 -4.20 11.51 -15.47
C ASP A 194 -5.44 10.65 -15.78
N VAL A 195 -5.59 9.54 -15.05
CA VAL A 195 -6.76 8.68 -15.17
C VAL A 195 -7.96 9.35 -14.55
N ILE A 196 -7.84 9.80 -13.29
CA ILE A 196 -8.91 10.49 -12.56
C ILE A 196 -9.38 11.75 -13.30
N ALA A 197 -8.42 12.54 -13.87
CA ALA A 197 -8.73 13.75 -14.61
C ALA A 197 -9.63 13.51 -15.85
N ARG A 198 -9.67 12.27 -16.35
CA ARG A 198 -10.51 11.88 -17.51
C ARG A 198 -11.85 11.27 -17.10
N THR A 199 -12.13 11.15 -15.81
CA THR A 199 -13.40 10.68 -15.25
C THR A 199 -14.30 11.84 -14.82
N ARG A 200 -15.47 11.54 -14.30
CA ARG A 200 -16.38 12.56 -13.73
C ARG A 200 -15.82 13.36 -12.57
N PHE A 201 -14.74 12.90 -11.95
CA PHE A 201 -14.06 13.64 -10.89
C PHE A 201 -13.34 14.90 -11.39
N GLY A 202 -12.91 14.92 -12.65
CA GLY A 202 -12.08 16.02 -13.18
C GLY A 202 -10.68 16.05 -12.56
N VAL A 203 -10.01 17.21 -12.61
CA VAL A 203 -8.62 17.38 -12.18
C VAL A 203 -8.51 17.22 -10.65
N PRO A 204 -7.78 16.21 -10.15
CA PRO A 204 -7.62 16.01 -8.72
C PRO A 204 -6.63 17.01 -8.09
N ARG A 205 -6.76 17.24 -6.80
CA ARG A 205 -5.77 17.97 -6.00
C ARG A 205 -4.69 16.99 -5.53
N VAL A 206 -3.43 17.41 -5.61
CA VAL A 206 -2.28 16.63 -5.13
C VAL A 206 -1.68 17.31 -3.90
N ILE A 207 -1.48 16.54 -2.84
CA ILE A 207 -0.92 17.01 -1.57
C ILE A 207 0.23 16.07 -1.20
N LEU A 208 1.33 16.63 -0.69
CA LEU A 208 2.44 15.88 -0.13
C LEU A 208 2.42 16.02 1.39
N ALA A 209 2.26 14.91 2.10
CA ALA A 209 2.39 14.85 3.54
C ALA A 209 3.82 14.42 3.91
N PRO A 210 4.53 15.18 4.76
CA PRO A 210 5.92 14.87 5.10
C PRO A 210 6.11 13.44 5.62
N GLY A 211 7.11 12.73 5.09
CA GLY A 211 7.52 11.41 5.56
C GLY A 211 8.31 11.49 6.88
N LEU A 212 8.86 10.35 7.31
CA LEU A 212 9.69 10.23 8.50
C LEU A 212 11.17 10.29 8.11
N PRO A 213 11.86 11.41 8.31
CA PRO A 213 13.25 11.58 7.88
C PRO A 213 14.25 10.73 8.70
N ASP A 214 13.87 10.32 9.89
CA ASP A 214 14.65 9.54 10.85
C ASP A 214 14.15 8.10 11.02
N LEU A 215 13.43 7.59 10.01
CA LEU A 215 12.95 6.21 10.04
C LEU A 215 14.11 5.23 10.10
N VAL A 216 14.13 4.40 11.14
CA VAL A 216 15.10 3.32 11.32
C VAL A 216 14.37 1.98 11.25
N ARG A 217 15.00 1.02 10.56
CA ARG A 217 14.48 -0.33 10.39
C ARG A 217 15.52 -1.37 10.85
N ASP A 218 15.05 -2.45 11.44
CA ASP A 218 15.87 -3.60 11.74
C ASP A 218 16.00 -4.57 10.56
N THR A 219 16.92 -5.50 10.66
CA THR A 219 17.19 -6.54 9.65
C THR A 219 15.93 -7.30 9.23
N GLU A 220 15.07 -7.71 10.18
CA GLU A 220 13.89 -8.52 9.89
C GLU A 220 12.78 -7.69 9.21
N SER A 221 12.63 -6.43 9.59
CA SER A 221 11.69 -5.53 8.92
C SER A 221 12.12 -5.20 7.50
N VAL A 222 13.43 -5.06 7.24
CA VAL A 222 13.97 -4.90 5.88
C VAL A 222 13.69 -6.14 5.03
N LEU A 223 14.02 -7.34 5.53
CA LEU A 223 13.74 -8.61 4.84
C LEU A 223 12.24 -8.79 4.58
N SER A 224 11.40 -8.52 5.58
CA SER A 224 9.94 -8.56 5.42
C SER A 224 9.44 -7.55 4.39
N GLY A 225 10.10 -6.39 4.26
CA GLY A 225 9.83 -5.42 3.20
C GLY A 225 9.96 -6.04 1.82
N TYR A 226 11.04 -6.77 1.58
CA TYR A 226 11.23 -7.49 0.32
C TYR A 226 10.21 -8.60 0.11
N PHE A 227 9.93 -9.41 1.12
CA PHE A 227 8.89 -10.46 1.03
C PHE A 227 7.47 -9.92 0.84
N SER A 228 7.24 -8.64 1.06
CA SER A 228 5.95 -7.97 0.84
C SER A 228 5.73 -7.51 -0.61
N PHE A 229 6.74 -7.55 -1.47
CA PHE A 229 6.58 -7.19 -2.88
C PHE A 229 6.10 -8.36 -3.72
N SER A 230 5.25 -8.10 -4.71
CA SER A 230 4.74 -9.11 -5.64
C SER A 230 5.84 -9.82 -6.46
N TRP A 231 6.99 -9.16 -6.64
CA TRP A 231 8.12 -9.66 -7.41
C TRP A 231 9.19 -10.37 -6.57
N SER A 232 9.04 -10.41 -5.26
CA SER A 232 9.89 -11.13 -4.31
C SER A 232 9.10 -11.78 -3.16
N ALA A 233 7.83 -12.10 -3.40
CA ALA A 233 6.99 -12.81 -2.43
C ALA A 233 7.57 -14.21 -2.12
N PRO A 234 7.42 -14.72 -0.88
CA PRO A 234 8.07 -15.95 -0.44
C PRO A 234 7.87 -17.15 -1.34
N HIS A 235 6.65 -17.35 -1.87
CA HIS A 235 6.32 -18.49 -2.74
C HIS A 235 7.15 -18.55 -4.04
N LEU A 236 7.68 -17.41 -4.52
CA LEU A 236 8.49 -17.36 -5.73
C LEU A 236 9.86 -18.07 -5.54
N PHE A 237 10.35 -18.10 -4.32
CA PHE A 237 11.63 -18.74 -3.99
C PHE A 237 11.50 -20.26 -3.83
N GLY A 238 10.29 -20.78 -3.57
CA GLY A 238 10.07 -22.20 -3.29
C GLY A 238 10.96 -22.70 -2.15
N ASP A 239 11.61 -23.83 -2.30
CA ASP A 239 12.50 -24.42 -1.29
C ASP A 239 13.75 -23.57 -0.98
N ARG A 240 14.01 -22.52 -1.79
CA ARG A 240 15.17 -21.63 -1.62
C ARG A 240 14.88 -20.40 -0.77
N VAL A 241 13.66 -20.24 -0.22
CA VAL A 241 13.27 -19.05 0.54
C VAL A 241 14.19 -18.82 1.75
N GLU A 242 14.53 -19.87 2.49
CA GLU A 242 15.40 -19.76 3.66
C GLU A 242 16.85 -19.46 3.27
N ALA A 243 17.33 -20.00 2.14
CA ALA A 243 18.66 -19.69 1.62
C ALA A 243 18.76 -18.20 1.22
N PHE A 244 17.76 -17.68 0.53
CA PHE A 244 17.67 -16.25 0.20
C PHE A 244 17.63 -15.39 1.47
N ALA A 245 16.77 -15.73 2.43
CA ALA A 245 16.65 -14.99 3.69
C ALA A 245 17.98 -14.96 4.46
N THR A 246 18.72 -16.07 4.47
CA THR A 246 20.03 -16.17 5.11
C THR A 246 21.05 -15.26 4.43
N GLU A 247 21.17 -15.29 3.09
CA GLU A 247 22.08 -14.41 2.36
C GLU A 247 21.75 -12.92 2.56
N VAL A 248 20.46 -12.55 2.61
CA VAL A 248 20.05 -11.16 2.91
C VAL A 248 20.45 -10.77 4.34
N ARG A 249 20.25 -11.63 5.35
CA ARG A 249 20.68 -11.36 6.73
C ARG A 249 22.19 -11.23 6.84
N GLU A 250 22.96 -12.04 6.15
CA GLU A 250 24.43 -11.96 6.11
C GLU A 250 24.89 -10.65 5.45
N LEU A 251 24.31 -10.27 4.32
CA LEU A 251 24.56 -8.99 3.66
C LEU A 251 24.27 -7.81 4.61
N LEU A 252 23.11 -7.82 5.25
CA LEU A 252 22.70 -6.77 6.17
C LEU A 252 23.61 -6.69 7.38
N ARG A 253 23.99 -7.84 7.99
CA ARG A 253 24.94 -7.88 9.12
C ARG A 253 26.31 -7.34 8.72
N ALA A 254 26.77 -7.60 7.50
CA ALA A 254 28.04 -7.07 7.00
C ALA A 254 28.01 -5.54 6.82
N ARG A 255 26.83 -4.95 6.52
CA ARG A 255 26.64 -3.51 6.36
C ARG A 255 26.36 -2.78 7.67
N SER A 256 25.68 -3.43 8.61
CA SER A 256 25.38 -2.94 9.94
C SER A 256 25.47 -4.08 10.96
N PRO A 257 26.56 -4.20 11.71
CA PRO A 257 26.68 -5.20 12.76
C PRO A 257 25.59 -5.10 13.84
N GLU A 258 25.07 -3.91 14.07
CA GLU A 258 23.97 -3.63 15.00
C GLU A 258 22.59 -4.01 14.42
N GLY A 259 22.52 -4.33 13.12
CA GLY A 259 21.30 -4.75 12.44
C GLY A 259 20.26 -3.65 12.25
N VAL A 260 20.67 -2.37 12.30
CA VAL A 260 19.78 -1.21 12.13
C VAL A 260 20.17 -0.40 10.89
N PHE A 261 19.16 0.11 10.18
CA PHE A 261 19.31 0.79 8.91
C PHE A 261 18.42 2.01 8.84
N TRP A 262 18.93 3.09 8.27
CA TRP A 262 18.14 4.23 7.89
C TRP A 262 17.33 3.92 6.61
N ASP A 263 16.05 4.29 6.61
CA ASP A 263 15.16 4.15 5.46
C ASP A 263 14.47 5.48 5.16
N TRP A 264 14.41 5.85 3.89
CA TRP A 264 13.68 7.02 3.42
C TRP A 264 12.71 6.63 2.30
N PRO A 265 11.48 6.24 2.64
CA PRO A 265 10.47 5.87 1.64
C PRO A 265 9.90 7.08 0.88
N GLY A 266 10.29 8.30 1.25
CA GLY A 266 9.77 9.54 0.71
C GLY A 266 8.55 10.07 1.46
N ASP A 267 8.02 11.19 0.96
CA ASP A 267 6.76 11.75 1.44
C ASP A 267 5.57 10.86 1.04
N THR A 268 4.47 11.01 1.75
CA THR A 268 3.20 10.40 1.35
C THR A 268 2.48 11.32 0.37
N LYS A 269 2.28 10.85 -0.85
CA LYS A 269 1.49 11.54 -1.87
C LYS A 269 0.02 11.17 -1.69
N VAL A 270 -0.82 12.19 -1.62
CA VAL A 270 -2.28 12.09 -1.54
C VAL A 270 -2.85 12.75 -2.79
N ILE A 271 -3.59 12.00 -3.60
CA ILE A 271 -4.34 12.50 -4.76
C ILE A 271 -5.81 12.48 -4.36
N LEU A 272 -6.43 13.65 -4.29
CA LEU A 272 -7.77 13.86 -3.77
C LEU A 272 -8.68 14.38 -4.87
N ALA A 273 -9.78 13.65 -5.13
CA ALA A 273 -10.80 14.02 -6.10
C ALA A 273 -12.18 14.01 -5.45
N ARG A 274 -12.92 15.13 -5.53
CA ARG A 274 -14.25 15.28 -4.92
C ARG A 274 -15.37 15.01 -5.93
N LYS A 275 -16.47 14.46 -5.40
CA LYS A 275 -17.73 14.36 -6.13
C LYS A 275 -18.46 15.67 -6.15
#